data_46fbdfddb1c67bdf8db8056b48a7a640
#
_entry.id   46fbdfddb1c67bdf8db8056b48a7a640
#
_cell.length_a   1.000
_cell.length_b   1.000
_cell.length_c   1.000
_cell.angle_alpha   90.00
_cell.angle_beta   90.00
_cell.angle_gamma   90.00
#
_symmetry.space_group_name_H-M   'P 1'
#
loop_
_entity.id
_entity.type
_entity.pdbx_description
1 polymer ?
#
loop_
_entity_poly.entity_id
_entity_poly.type
_entity_poly.pdbx_seq_one_letter_code
_entity_poly.pdbx_strand_id
1 'polypeptide(L)'
;PGRGETILVVDDEPSVRMLVVDLLEDLGYHVLDAEDGAGGLALLQSGARIDLLITDVGLPGMMNGRQMADAARVARPELKVLFITGYAETALLDNGQLGPDMAILTKPFSIDTMAQRVRDMVARHG
;
A
#
# COMPACT_ATOMS: atom_id res chain seq x y z
N PRO A 1 5.78 1.64 17.61
CA PRO A 1 4.36 1.97 17.55
C PRO A 1 4.08 3.21 16.73
N GLY A 2 2.91 3.23 16.11
CA GLY A 2 2.50 4.36 15.30
C GLY A 2 2.17 5.58 16.14
N ARG A 3 2.24 6.73 15.51
CA ARG A 3 1.93 8.01 16.16
C ARG A 3 0.72 8.68 15.52
N GLY A 4 -0.24 7.88 15.04
CA GLY A 4 -1.43 8.40 14.39
C GLY A 4 -1.30 8.58 12.89
N GLU A 5 -0.21 8.09 12.29
CA GLU A 5 -0.12 8.08 10.83
C GLU A 5 -1.24 7.24 10.24
N THR A 6 -1.67 7.61 9.05
CA THR A 6 -2.76 6.93 8.35
C THR A 6 -2.20 6.11 7.19
N ILE A 7 -2.61 4.86 7.14
CA ILE A 7 -2.20 3.92 6.09
C ILE A 7 -3.44 3.44 5.34
N LEU A 8 -3.39 3.50 4.02
CA LEU A 8 -4.44 2.94 3.17
C LEU A 8 -4.02 1.56 2.70
N VAL A 9 -4.86 0.56 2.93
CA VAL A 9 -4.63 -0.82 2.51
C VAL A 9 -5.62 -1.16 1.40
N VAL A 10 -5.12 -1.58 0.24
CA VAL A 10 -5.97 -1.98 -0.88
C VAL A 10 -5.66 -3.42 -1.25
N ASP A 11 -6.64 -4.29 -1.08
CA ASP A 11 -6.51 -5.71 -1.40
C ASP A 11 -7.90 -6.27 -1.68
N ASP A 12 -8.04 -7.05 -2.73
CA ASP A 12 -9.33 -7.60 -3.12
C ASP A 12 -9.72 -8.85 -2.30
N GLU A 13 -8.77 -9.45 -1.59
CA GLU A 13 -9.06 -10.60 -0.74
C GLU A 13 -9.40 -10.14 0.67
N PRO A 14 -10.67 -10.32 1.11
CA PRO A 14 -11.08 -9.82 2.42
C PRO A 14 -10.25 -10.36 3.59
N SER A 15 -9.88 -11.65 3.55
CA SER A 15 -9.12 -12.24 4.65
C SER A 15 -7.71 -11.64 4.76
N VAL A 16 -7.05 -11.41 3.63
CA VAL A 16 -5.73 -10.78 3.62
C VAL A 16 -5.83 -9.33 4.04
N ARG A 17 -6.81 -8.60 3.48
CA ARG A 17 -7.02 -7.20 3.82
C ARG A 17 -7.24 -7.02 5.32
N MET A 18 -8.11 -7.84 5.92
CA MET A 18 -8.40 -7.75 7.35
C MET A 18 -7.20 -8.08 8.21
N LEU A 19 -6.41 -9.08 7.80
CA LEU A 19 -5.20 -9.43 8.53
C LEU A 19 -4.22 -8.24 8.58
N VAL A 20 -4.02 -7.58 7.45
CA VAL A 20 -3.10 -6.44 7.37
C VAL A 20 -3.66 -5.26 8.15
N VAL A 21 -4.95 -4.98 8.02
CA VAL A 21 -5.59 -3.89 8.77
C VAL A 21 -5.42 -4.10 10.27
N ASP A 22 -5.73 -5.31 10.76
CA ASP A 22 -5.63 -5.62 12.19
C ASP A 22 -4.20 -5.47 12.69
N LEU A 23 -3.22 -5.95 11.92
CA LEU A 23 -1.82 -5.82 12.26
C LEU A 23 -1.43 -4.35 12.43
N LEU A 24 -1.82 -3.51 11.46
CA LEU A 24 -1.42 -2.11 11.48
C LEU A 24 -2.12 -1.33 12.59
N GLU A 25 -3.37 -1.65 12.87
CA GLU A 25 -4.08 -1.03 13.99
C GLU A 25 -3.44 -1.40 15.32
N ASP A 26 -3.01 -2.65 15.46
CA ASP A 26 -2.30 -3.09 16.67
C ASP A 26 -0.98 -2.34 16.85
N LEU A 27 -0.35 -1.91 15.76
CA LEU A 27 0.88 -1.13 15.81
C LEU A 27 0.64 0.37 16.07
N GLY A 28 -0.62 0.79 16.17
CA GLY A 28 -0.98 2.16 16.53
C GLY A 28 -1.26 3.09 15.35
N TYR A 29 -1.38 2.55 14.14
CA TYR A 29 -1.72 3.36 12.97
C TYR A 29 -3.22 3.48 12.79
N HIS A 30 -3.64 4.57 12.16
CA HIS A 30 -4.99 4.67 11.61
C HIS A 30 -5.01 4.00 10.25
N VAL A 31 -6.02 3.19 9.99
CA VAL A 31 -6.07 2.41 8.75
C VAL A 31 -7.37 2.66 8.00
N LEU A 32 -7.23 3.00 6.74
CA LEU A 32 -8.33 3.01 5.77
C LEU A 32 -8.13 1.81 4.86
N ASP A 33 -9.20 1.27 4.30
CA ASP A 33 -9.05 0.15 3.38
C ASP A 33 -10.02 0.23 2.21
N ALA A 34 -9.67 -0.44 1.14
CA ALA A 34 -10.48 -0.53 -0.07
C ALA A 34 -10.27 -1.90 -0.70
N GLU A 35 -11.24 -2.35 -1.48
CA GLU A 35 -11.18 -3.68 -2.07
C GLU A 35 -10.71 -3.68 -3.53
N ASP A 36 -10.59 -2.51 -4.14
CA ASP A 36 -10.15 -2.41 -5.53
C ASP A 36 -9.45 -1.08 -5.80
N GLY A 37 -8.91 -0.95 -7.01
CA GLY A 37 -8.17 0.23 -7.40
C GLY A 37 -9.03 1.49 -7.45
N ALA A 38 -10.27 1.37 -7.90
CA ALA A 38 -11.17 2.53 -7.97
C ALA A 38 -11.49 3.07 -6.59
N GLY A 39 -11.79 2.17 -5.64
CA GLY A 39 -12.04 2.57 -4.24
C GLY A 39 -10.83 3.19 -3.59
N GLY A 40 -9.66 2.60 -3.82
CA GLY A 40 -8.40 3.13 -3.28
C GLY A 40 -8.09 4.51 -3.84
N LEU A 41 -8.23 4.67 -5.16
CA LEU A 41 -7.96 5.95 -5.79
C LEU A 41 -8.92 7.04 -5.30
N ALA A 42 -10.20 6.71 -5.11
CA ALA A 42 -11.17 7.66 -4.58
C ALA A 42 -10.74 8.20 -3.22
N LEU A 43 -10.24 7.32 -2.34
CA LEU A 43 -9.72 7.75 -1.04
C LEU A 43 -8.47 8.61 -1.19
N LEU A 44 -7.58 8.24 -2.10
CA LEU A 44 -6.34 8.99 -2.32
C LEU A 44 -6.59 10.37 -2.90
N GLN A 45 -7.70 10.55 -3.62
CA GLN A 45 -8.08 11.83 -4.21
C GLN A 45 -9.02 12.65 -3.32
N SER A 46 -9.44 12.09 -2.17
CA SER A 46 -10.44 12.73 -1.30
C SER A 46 -9.87 13.83 -0.41
N GLY A 47 -8.56 14.00 -0.36
CA GLY A 47 -7.94 14.94 0.56
C GLY A 47 -7.70 14.37 1.95
N ALA A 48 -8.05 13.11 2.21
CA ALA A 48 -7.75 12.45 3.47
C ALA A 48 -6.24 12.36 3.67
N ARG A 49 -5.80 12.43 4.94
CA ARG A 49 -4.39 12.19 5.25
C ARG A 49 -4.08 10.73 4.99
N ILE A 50 -3.10 10.47 4.15
CA ILE A 50 -2.61 9.13 3.88
C ILE A 50 -1.09 9.22 3.80
N ASP A 51 -0.42 8.57 4.74
CA ASP A 51 1.05 8.62 4.86
C ASP A 51 1.71 7.48 4.10
N LEU A 52 1.00 6.38 3.89
CA LEU A 52 1.52 5.20 3.19
C LEU A 52 0.37 4.48 2.50
N LEU A 53 0.58 4.08 1.26
CA LEU A 53 -0.32 3.18 0.54
C LEU A 53 0.30 1.79 0.51
N ILE A 54 -0.44 0.80 0.98
CA ILE A 54 -0.07 -0.61 0.83
C ILE A 54 -1.08 -1.22 -0.14
N THR A 55 -0.62 -1.75 -1.26
CA THR A 55 -1.53 -2.28 -2.27
C THR A 55 -1.00 -3.54 -2.91
N ASP A 56 -1.90 -4.48 -3.15
CA ASP A 56 -1.64 -5.61 -4.02
C ASP A 56 -1.51 -5.07 -5.45
N VAL A 57 -0.51 -5.54 -6.17
CA VAL A 57 -0.32 -5.13 -7.57
C VAL A 57 -1.40 -5.72 -8.46
N GLY A 58 -1.77 -6.96 -8.22
CA GLY A 58 -2.70 -7.70 -9.08
C GLY A 58 -4.17 -7.49 -8.77
N LEU A 59 -4.59 -6.24 -8.54
CA LEU A 59 -6.00 -5.94 -8.25
C LEU A 59 -6.89 -6.22 -9.45
N PRO A 60 -8.12 -6.70 -9.22
CA PRO A 60 -9.08 -6.91 -10.30
C PRO A 60 -9.65 -5.60 -10.82
N GLY A 61 -10.33 -5.68 -11.95
CA GLY A 61 -10.99 -4.53 -12.54
C GLY A 61 -10.08 -3.81 -13.51
N MET A 62 -10.41 -2.55 -13.80
CA MET A 62 -9.74 -1.79 -14.85
C MET A 62 -8.44 -1.15 -14.39
N MET A 63 -8.14 -1.21 -13.11
CA MET A 63 -6.97 -0.54 -12.56
C MET A 63 -6.25 -1.48 -11.59
N ASN A 64 -5.01 -1.84 -11.90
CA ASN A 64 -4.19 -2.61 -10.96
C ASN A 64 -3.52 -1.67 -9.94
N GLY A 65 -2.80 -2.26 -8.99
CA GLY A 65 -2.18 -1.49 -7.90
C GLY A 65 -1.13 -0.50 -8.39
N ARG A 66 -0.37 -0.84 -9.42
CA ARG A 66 0.63 0.07 -9.98
C ARG A 66 -0.03 1.26 -10.65
N GLN A 67 -1.06 1.01 -11.43
CA GLN A 67 -1.80 2.07 -12.11
C GLN A 67 -2.48 3.01 -11.12
N MET A 68 -3.06 2.45 -10.05
CA MET A 68 -3.67 3.24 -8.99
C MET A 68 -2.63 4.15 -8.32
N ALA A 69 -1.48 3.59 -7.97
CA ALA A 69 -0.42 4.35 -7.32
C ALA A 69 0.10 5.46 -8.23
N ASP A 70 0.31 5.17 -9.50
CA ASP A 70 0.77 6.18 -10.45
C ASP A 70 -0.23 7.32 -10.59
N ALA A 71 -1.52 6.99 -10.68
CA ALA A 71 -2.57 8.00 -10.76
C ALA A 71 -2.63 8.85 -9.48
N ALA A 72 -2.50 8.23 -8.33
CA ALA A 72 -2.53 8.94 -7.05
C ALA A 72 -1.35 9.89 -6.90
N ARG A 73 -0.20 9.53 -7.42
CA ARG A 73 1.01 10.34 -7.28
C ARG A 73 0.99 11.61 -8.12
N VAL A 74 0.06 11.72 -9.05
CA VAL A 74 -0.15 12.99 -9.76
C VAL A 74 -0.54 14.08 -8.77
N ALA A 75 -1.44 13.78 -7.83
CA ALA A 75 -1.86 14.73 -6.81
C ALA A 75 -1.01 14.66 -5.54
N ARG A 76 -0.36 13.53 -5.30
CA ARG A 76 0.47 13.29 -4.10
C ARG A 76 1.86 12.80 -4.52
N PRO A 77 2.72 13.69 -5.04
CA PRO A 77 4.01 13.24 -5.61
C PRO A 77 4.94 12.59 -4.58
N GLU A 78 4.71 12.83 -3.30
CA GLU A 78 5.53 12.26 -2.23
C GLU A 78 4.89 11.04 -1.57
N LEU A 79 3.80 10.52 -2.13
CA LEU A 79 3.12 9.36 -1.57
C LEU A 79 4.06 8.16 -1.53
N LYS A 80 4.20 7.56 -0.35
CA LYS A 80 4.97 6.35 -0.17
C LYS A 80 4.09 5.14 -0.49
N VAL A 81 4.63 4.19 -1.22
CA VAL A 81 3.87 3.02 -1.68
C VAL A 81 4.64 1.75 -1.39
N LEU A 82 3.98 0.80 -0.72
CA LEU A 82 4.47 -0.55 -0.55
C LEU A 82 3.61 -1.48 -1.39
N PHE A 83 4.20 -2.04 -2.43
CA PHE A 83 3.53 -3.01 -3.29
C PHE A 83 3.66 -4.41 -2.72
N ILE A 84 2.55 -5.14 -2.66
CA ILE A 84 2.55 -6.54 -2.30
C ILE A 84 2.36 -7.34 -3.59
N THR A 85 3.30 -8.21 -3.88
CA THR A 85 3.30 -8.94 -5.15
C THR A 85 3.42 -10.43 -4.92
N GLY A 86 2.72 -11.22 -5.76
CA GLY A 86 3.08 -12.60 -5.97
C GLY A 86 4.19 -12.68 -7.02
N TYR A 87 4.63 -13.89 -7.27
CA TYR A 87 5.73 -14.10 -8.22
C TYR A 87 5.40 -13.56 -9.61
N ALA A 88 4.16 -13.80 -10.07
CA ALA A 88 3.75 -13.41 -11.42
C ALA A 88 3.51 -11.91 -11.55
N GLU A 89 3.00 -11.26 -10.48
CA GLU A 89 2.64 -9.84 -10.53
C GLU A 89 3.85 -8.92 -10.51
N THR A 90 5.01 -9.43 -10.13
CA THR A 90 6.22 -8.59 -10.08
C THR A 90 6.52 -7.96 -11.44
N ALA A 91 6.17 -8.63 -12.52
CA ALA A 91 6.38 -8.08 -13.87
C ALA A 91 5.56 -6.81 -14.12
N LEU A 92 4.44 -6.63 -13.43
CA LEU A 92 3.62 -5.42 -13.55
C LEU A 92 4.29 -4.18 -12.97
N LEU A 93 5.39 -4.36 -12.24
CA LEU A 93 6.15 -3.27 -11.64
C LEU A 93 7.32 -2.84 -12.49
N ASP A 94 7.28 -3.15 -13.77
CA ASP A 94 8.24 -2.65 -14.75
C ASP A 94 9.69 -3.00 -14.40
N ASN A 95 9.94 -4.31 -14.20
CA ASN A 95 11.25 -4.87 -13.87
C ASN A 95 11.83 -4.29 -12.58
N GLY A 96 10.97 -3.89 -11.66
CA GLY A 96 11.40 -3.40 -10.37
C GLY A 96 11.92 -1.98 -10.38
N GLN A 97 11.74 -1.25 -11.47
CA GLN A 97 12.11 0.16 -11.51
C GLN A 97 11.09 0.99 -10.76
N LEU A 98 11.36 1.19 -9.50
CA LEU A 98 10.48 1.91 -8.61
C LEU A 98 11.03 3.28 -8.32
N GLY A 99 10.12 4.22 -8.06
CA GLY A 99 10.50 5.54 -7.61
C GLY A 99 11.09 5.51 -6.20
N PRO A 100 11.61 6.65 -5.73
CA PRO A 100 12.34 6.72 -4.46
C PRO A 100 11.52 6.37 -3.23
N ASP A 101 10.21 6.56 -3.27
CA ASP A 101 9.34 6.31 -2.13
C ASP A 101 8.52 5.03 -2.30
N MET A 102 9.01 4.10 -3.07
CA MET A 102 8.32 2.85 -3.35
C MET A 102 9.15 1.64 -2.93
N ALA A 103 8.47 0.59 -2.48
CA ALA A 103 9.11 -0.67 -2.10
C ALA A 103 8.21 -1.83 -2.47
N ILE A 104 8.78 -3.02 -2.48
CA ILE A 104 8.08 -4.26 -2.82
C ILE A 104 8.20 -5.23 -1.65
N LEU A 105 7.11 -5.91 -1.33
CA LEU A 105 7.09 -7.02 -0.40
C LEU A 105 6.48 -8.23 -1.12
N THR A 106 7.27 -9.28 -1.28
CA THR A 106 6.86 -10.45 -2.07
C THR A 106 6.15 -11.47 -1.19
N LYS A 107 5.04 -12.01 -1.68
CA LYS A 107 4.32 -13.10 -1.01
C LYS A 107 5.07 -14.42 -1.18
N PRO A 108 5.07 -15.30 -0.19
CA PRO A 108 4.52 -15.09 1.16
C PRO A 108 5.48 -14.27 2.00
N PHE A 109 4.94 -13.48 2.91
CA PHE A 109 5.74 -12.70 3.85
C PHE A 109 5.26 -12.97 5.28
N SER A 110 6.15 -12.76 6.25
CA SER A 110 5.78 -12.89 7.65
C SER A 110 5.19 -11.58 8.16
N ILE A 111 4.41 -11.69 9.24
CA ILE A 111 3.85 -10.51 9.91
C ILE A 111 4.99 -9.59 10.36
N ASP A 112 6.07 -10.16 10.89
CA ASP A 112 7.23 -9.38 11.35
C ASP A 112 7.89 -8.61 10.22
N THR A 113 8.02 -9.22 9.05
CA THR A 113 8.59 -8.55 7.88
C THR A 113 7.72 -7.39 7.43
N MET A 114 6.42 -7.58 7.37
CA MET A 114 5.48 -6.51 7.02
C MET A 114 5.57 -5.37 8.03
N ALA A 115 5.54 -5.68 9.33
CA ALA A 115 5.58 -4.67 10.38
C ALA A 115 6.87 -3.85 10.30
N GLN A 116 8.01 -4.52 10.09
CA GLN A 116 9.29 -3.83 10.00
C GLN A 116 9.35 -2.92 8.77
N ARG A 117 8.88 -3.41 7.63
CA ARG A 117 8.88 -2.62 6.40
C ARG A 117 8.01 -1.38 6.53
N VAL A 118 6.84 -1.53 7.13
CA VAL A 118 5.93 -0.39 7.33
C VAL A 118 6.57 0.64 8.26
N ARG A 119 7.14 0.21 9.38
CA ARG A 119 7.80 1.13 10.30
C ARG A 119 8.91 1.91 9.60
N ASP A 120 9.72 1.21 8.82
CA ASP A 120 10.83 1.85 8.12
C ASP A 120 10.34 2.89 7.12
N MET A 121 9.30 2.57 6.36
CA MET A 121 8.79 3.48 5.34
C MET A 121 8.09 4.70 5.97
N VAL A 122 7.30 4.49 7.00
CA VAL A 122 6.60 5.58 7.68
C VAL A 122 7.58 6.52 8.38
N ALA A 123 8.66 5.98 8.92
CA ALA A 123 9.66 6.79 9.62
C ALA A 123 10.50 7.66 8.69
N ARG A 124 10.55 7.35 7.40
CA ARG A 124 11.28 8.18 6.44
C ARG A 124 10.52 9.47 6.20
N HIS A 125 11.19 10.58 6.41
CA HIS A 125 10.66 11.88 6.06
C HIS A 125 11.28 12.27 4.73
N GLY A 126 10.43 12.30 3.73
CA GLY A 126 10.85 12.52 2.37
C GLY A 126 11.53 13.85 2.13
#